data_6397f96fb74b9370848ddf71a26de92c
#
_entry.id   6397f96fb74b9370848ddf71a26de92c
#
_cell.length_a   1.000
_cell.length_b   1.000
_cell.length_c   1.000
_cell.angle_alpha   90.00
_cell.angle_beta   90.00
_cell.angle_gamma   90.00
#
_symmetry.space_group_name_H-M   'P 1'
#
loop_
_entity.id
_entity.type
_entity.pdbx_description
1 polymer ?
#
loop_
_entity_poly.entity_id
_entity_poly.type
_entity_poly.pdbx_seq_one_letter_code
_entity_poly.pdbx_strand_id
1 'polypeptide(L)'
;MVSIVVEASNGFCSIACLENNKVLSQRNMECSNNLSAIILQEIDNCLNDAGKSKKDLTEIIASNGPGSYTAIRVVAAICKTLAYTLKLPLKVASSLKLQALLEFESNKLIVPLIDARRNNVFAAVYKVENKKLIEVLQEDYYSLEELNNFLKNNDEQFVYVGRDIKKLKEKLLLAENNKNEVSAANVVKIYDSLEIVDSYNMKPQYLRKTEAERELENDKNK
;
A
#
# COMPACT_ATOMS: atom_id res chain seq x y z
N MET A 1 -15.82 -16.31 6.31
CA MET A 1 -14.85 -15.30 6.82
C MET A 1 -15.10 -14.03 6.03
N VAL A 2 -15.40 -12.93 6.71
CA VAL A 2 -15.71 -11.63 6.11
C VAL A 2 -14.60 -10.65 6.52
N SER A 3 -13.95 -10.04 5.55
CA SER A 3 -12.83 -9.10 5.74
C SER A 3 -13.16 -7.73 5.17
N ILE A 4 -12.75 -6.67 5.86
CA ILE A 4 -12.68 -5.33 5.30
C ILE A 4 -11.21 -4.96 5.06
N VAL A 5 -10.91 -4.48 3.87
CA VAL A 5 -9.56 -4.08 3.43
C VAL A 5 -9.53 -2.58 3.22
N VAL A 6 -8.54 -1.89 3.77
CA VAL A 6 -8.42 -0.43 3.67
C VAL A 6 -7.03 -0.03 3.21
N GLU A 7 -6.96 0.69 2.09
CA GLU A 7 -5.74 1.30 1.53
C GLU A 7 -5.99 2.77 1.22
N ALA A 8 -5.12 3.67 1.65
CA ALA A 8 -5.22 5.10 1.33
C ALA A 8 -3.86 5.82 1.35
N SER A 9 -2.77 5.14 1.00
CA SER A 9 -1.40 5.67 1.19
C SER A 9 -1.00 6.81 0.27
N ASN A 10 -1.65 6.98 -0.88
CA ASN A 10 -1.19 7.89 -1.93
C ASN A 10 -2.30 8.75 -2.56
N GLY A 11 -3.07 9.45 -1.72
CA GLY A 11 -4.11 10.39 -2.18
C GLY A 11 -5.32 9.72 -2.86
N PHE A 12 -5.39 8.38 -2.80
CA PHE A 12 -6.48 7.58 -3.31
C PHE A 12 -6.87 6.56 -2.24
N CYS A 13 -8.15 6.47 -1.94
CA CYS A 13 -8.68 5.54 -0.97
C CYS A 13 -9.38 4.39 -1.71
N SER A 14 -8.97 3.18 -1.39
CA SER A 14 -9.61 1.95 -1.85
C SER A 14 -10.01 1.12 -0.64
N ILE A 15 -11.28 0.74 -0.59
CA ILE A 15 -11.86 -0.10 0.46
C ILE A 15 -12.54 -1.28 -0.22
N ALA A 16 -12.34 -2.50 0.27
CA ALA A 16 -12.98 -3.69 -0.27
C ALA A 16 -13.54 -4.56 0.85
N CYS A 17 -14.74 -5.10 0.65
CA CYS A 17 -15.31 -6.14 1.48
C CYS A 17 -15.14 -7.48 0.78
N LEU A 18 -14.55 -8.43 1.48
CA LEU A 18 -14.30 -9.78 0.98
C LEU A 18 -15.08 -10.81 1.79
N GLU A 19 -15.50 -11.89 1.15
CA GLU A 19 -15.98 -13.08 1.83
C GLU A 19 -15.28 -14.33 1.27
N ASN A 20 -14.54 -15.04 2.13
CA ASN A 20 -13.79 -16.23 1.73
C ASN A 20 -12.88 -15.96 0.51
N ASN A 21 -12.13 -14.88 0.54
CA ASN A 21 -11.25 -14.38 -0.53
C ASN A 21 -11.97 -14.02 -1.85
N LYS A 22 -13.29 -13.86 -1.83
CA LYS A 22 -14.07 -13.32 -2.96
C LYS A 22 -14.45 -11.88 -2.67
N VAL A 23 -14.29 -11.02 -3.65
CA VAL A 23 -14.69 -9.61 -3.55
C VAL A 23 -16.21 -9.52 -3.63
N LEU A 24 -16.85 -8.98 -2.59
CA LEU A 24 -18.28 -8.70 -2.56
C LEU A 24 -18.59 -7.28 -3.00
N SER A 25 -17.78 -6.32 -2.54
CA SER A 25 -17.92 -4.92 -2.89
C SER A 25 -16.56 -4.22 -2.85
N GLN A 26 -16.47 -3.11 -3.57
CA GLN A 26 -15.29 -2.24 -3.56
C GLN A 26 -15.70 -0.79 -3.76
N ARG A 27 -15.08 0.11 -3.02
CA ARG A 27 -15.23 1.56 -3.15
C ARG A 27 -13.87 2.19 -3.36
N ASN A 28 -13.77 2.98 -4.43
CA ASN A 28 -12.55 3.65 -4.84
C ASN A 28 -12.83 5.14 -5.00
N MET A 29 -11.99 5.99 -4.42
CA MET A 29 -12.22 7.43 -4.45
C MET A 29 -10.93 8.23 -4.28
N GLU A 30 -10.92 9.43 -4.86
CA GLU A 30 -9.90 10.42 -4.54
C GLU A 30 -10.07 10.89 -3.09
N CYS A 31 -8.97 10.92 -2.35
CA CYS A 31 -8.97 11.42 -0.99
C CYS A 31 -7.75 12.34 -0.77
N SER A 32 -7.95 13.64 -0.84
CA SER A 32 -6.87 14.59 -0.58
C SER A 32 -6.77 14.92 0.92
N ASN A 33 -7.55 15.90 1.38
CA ASN A 33 -7.42 16.43 2.75
C ASN A 33 -8.56 16.01 3.70
N ASN A 34 -9.50 15.20 3.24
CA ASN A 34 -10.72 14.85 3.99
C ASN A 34 -10.81 13.37 4.40
N LEU A 35 -9.74 12.60 4.21
CA LEU A 35 -9.74 11.14 4.47
C LEU A 35 -10.29 10.79 5.86
N SER A 36 -9.83 11.46 6.91
CA SER A 36 -10.25 11.19 8.29
C SER A 36 -11.74 11.44 8.53
N ALA A 37 -12.35 12.33 7.74
CA ALA A 37 -13.77 12.65 7.87
C ALA A 37 -14.67 11.62 7.15
N ILE A 38 -14.17 11.02 6.07
CA ILE A 38 -15.01 10.17 5.20
C ILE A 38 -14.80 8.67 5.38
N ILE A 39 -13.60 8.23 5.79
CA ILE A 39 -13.18 6.82 5.71
C ILE A 39 -14.07 5.86 6.49
N LEU A 40 -14.56 6.24 7.69
CA LEU A 40 -15.47 5.40 8.47
C LEU A 40 -16.82 5.23 7.77
N GLN A 41 -17.34 6.30 7.18
CA GLN A 41 -18.57 6.23 6.41
C GLN A 41 -18.40 5.39 5.16
N GLU A 42 -17.25 5.47 4.49
CA GLU A 42 -16.97 4.68 3.30
C GLU A 42 -16.74 3.20 3.60
N ILE A 43 -16.20 2.88 4.78
CA ILE A 43 -16.15 1.48 5.27
C ILE A 43 -17.58 0.95 5.47
N ASP A 44 -18.44 1.73 6.12
CA ASP A 44 -19.85 1.33 6.35
C ASP A 44 -20.61 1.19 5.03
N ASN A 45 -20.44 2.14 4.12
CA ASN A 45 -21.00 2.07 2.77
C ASN A 45 -20.53 0.81 2.02
N CYS A 46 -19.23 0.48 2.09
CA CYS A 46 -18.68 -0.72 1.45
C CYS A 46 -19.28 -2.02 2.02
N LEU A 47 -19.48 -2.08 3.33
CA LEU A 47 -20.15 -3.21 3.98
C LEU A 47 -21.62 -3.31 3.53
N ASN A 48 -22.35 -2.19 3.50
CA ASN A 48 -23.73 -2.16 3.06
C ASN A 48 -23.88 -2.60 1.59
N ASP A 49 -22.99 -2.14 0.70
CA ASP A 49 -22.93 -2.56 -0.71
C ASP A 49 -22.70 -4.07 -0.84
N ALA A 50 -22.00 -4.68 0.11
CA ALA A 50 -21.77 -6.12 0.20
C ALA A 50 -22.92 -6.90 0.85
N GLY A 51 -24.00 -6.23 1.32
CA GLY A 51 -25.06 -6.83 2.12
C GLY A 51 -24.58 -7.32 3.50
N LYS A 52 -23.54 -6.70 4.03
CA LYS A 52 -22.90 -7.02 5.32
C LYS A 52 -22.99 -5.85 6.28
N SER A 53 -22.68 -6.12 7.53
CA SER A 53 -22.58 -5.15 8.61
C SER A 53 -21.28 -5.36 9.40
N LYS A 54 -20.93 -4.42 10.25
CA LYS A 54 -19.78 -4.57 11.16
C LYS A 54 -19.83 -5.82 12.06
N LYS A 55 -21.02 -6.39 12.29
CA LYS A 55 -21.20 -7.61 13.09
C LYS A 55 -20.78 -8.88 12.34
N ASP A 56 -20.74 -8.81 11.01
CA ASP A 56 -20.37 -9.93 10.15
C ASP A 56 -18.87 -10.01 9.95
N LEU A 57 -18.13 -8.93 10.27
CA LEU A 57 -16.69 -8.89 10.15
C LEU A 57 -16.00 -9.93 11.03
N THR A 58 -15.04 -10.62 10.46
CA THR A 58 -14.19 -11.61 11.15
C THR A 58 -12.72 -11.23 11.16
N GLU A 59 -12.30 -10.25 10.36
CA GLU A 59 -10.95 -9.70 10.35
C GLU A 59 -10.90 -8.32 9.68
N ILE A 60 -9.82 -7.58 9.96
CA ILE A 60 -9.49 -6.30 9.33
C ILE A 60 -8.16 -6.46 8.60
N ILE A 61 -8.06 -5.91 7.39
CA ILE A 61 -6.82 -5.85 6.61
C ILE A 61 -6.52 -4.38 6.33
N ALA A 62 -5.34 -3.92 6.72
CA ALA A 62 -4.93 -2.53 6.56
C ALA A 62 -3.66 -2.42 5.73
N SER A 63 -3.57 -1.43 4.85
CA SER A 63 -2.25 -1.01 4.39
C SER A 63 -1.51 -0.28 5.51
N ASN A 64 -0.24 -0.62 5.69
CA ASN A 64 0.60 0.01 6.72
C ASN A 64 1.60 1.03 6.15
N GLY A 65 1.53 1.36 4.86
CA GLY A 65 2.50 2.24 4.18
C GLY A 65 3.52 1.44 3.35
N PRO A 66 4.51 2.10 2.78
CA PRO A 66 4.82 3.52 2.89
C PRO A 66 3.80 4.41 2.16
N GLY A 67 3.87 5.72 2.41
CA GLY A 67 3.01 6.68 1.72
C GLY A 67 2.88 8.02 2.44
N SER A 68 1.78 8.74 2.17
CA SER A 68 1.43 9.98 2.84
C SER A 68 1.38 9.81 4.35
N TYR A 69 2.22 10.58 5.06
CA TYR A 69 2.35 10.54 6.51
C TYR A 69 1.01 10.64 7.27
N THR A 70 0.13 11.52 6.81
CA THR A 70 -1.21 11.68 7.40
C THR A 70 -2.09 10.47 7.07
N ALA A 71 -2.12 10.06 5.81
CA ALA A 71 -3.04 9.01 5.36
C ALA A 71 -2.74 7.65 5.99
N ILE A 72 -1.46 7.22 6.02
CA ILE A 72 -1.09 5.93 6.64
C ILE A 72 -1.40 5.89 8.14
N ARG A 73 -1.34 7.05 8.83
CA ARG A 73 -1.73 7.16 10.24
C ARG A 73 -3.24 7.08 10.43
N VAL A 74 -4.00 7.71 9.55
CA VAL A 74 -5.48 7.65 9.59
C VAL A 74 -5.93 6.20 9.39
N VAL A 75 -5.41 5.51 8.38
CA VAL A 75 -5.70 4.08 8.13
C VAL A 75 -5.32 3.24 9.36
N ALA A 76 -4.09 3.40 9.86
CA ALA A 76 -3.62 2.66 11.02
C ALA A 76 -4.52 2.90 12.26
N ALA A 77 -4.84 4.16 12.57
CA ALA A 77 -5.68 4.50 13.73
C ALA A 77 -7.07 3.86 13.62
N ILE A 78 -7.71 3.96 12.47
CA ILE A 78 -9.06 3.43 12.26
C ILE A 78 -9.06 1.90 12.28
N CYS A 79 -8.17 1.26 11.54
CA CYS A 79 -8.12 -0.21 11.47
C CYS A 79 -7.73 -0.82 12.82
N LYS A 80 -6.78 -0.23 13.55
CA LYS A 80 -6.46 -0.63 14.94
C LYS A 80 -7.67 -0.53 15.86
N THR A 81 -8.37 0.61 15.83
CA THR A 81 -9.52 0.85 16.69
C THR A 81 -10.65 -0.14 16.38
N LEU A 82 -10.93 -0.38 15.11
CA LEU A 82 -11.93 -1.36 14.68
C LEU A 82 -11.54 -2.77 15.14
N ALA A 83 -10.29 -3.20 14.87
CA ALA A 83 -9.82 -4.53 15.25
C ALA A 83 -9.87 -4.73 16.76
N TYR A 84 -9.38 -3.74 17.54
CA TYR A 84 -9.39 -3.79 18.99
C TYR A 84 -10.82 -3.84 19.57
N THR A 85 -11.69 -2.93 19.10
CA THR A 85 -13.07 -2.79 19.62
C THR A 85 -13.93 -4.01 19.29
N LEU A 86 -13.78 -4.55 18.07
CA LEU A 86 -14.53 -5.71 17.62
C LEU A 86 -13.85 -7.04 18.01
N LYS A 87 -12.66 -7.00 18.63
CA LYS A 87 -11.84 -8.16 19.00
C LYS A 87 -11.52 -9.06 17.79
N LEU A 88 -11.17 -8.44 16.67
CA LEU A 88 -10.87 -9.11 15.42
C LEU A 88 -9.35 -9.13 15.15
N PRO A 89 -8.84 -10.16 14.48
CA PRO A 89 -7.47 -10.15 13.99
C PRO A 89 -7.26 -9.00 13.00
N LEU A 90 -6.07 -8.39 13.07
CA LEU A 90 -5.61 -7.35 12.16
C LEU A 90 -4.48 -7.92 11.30
N LYS A 91 -4.64 -7.86 10.00
CA LYS A 91 -3.58 -8.17 9.03
C LYS A 91 -3.09 -6.90 8.37
N VAL A 92 -1.83 -6.91 7.95
CA VAL A 92 -1.22 -5.78 7.25
C VAL A 92 -0.65 -6.18 5.91
N ALA A 93 -0.68 -5.23 4.98
CA ALA A 93 -0.02 -5.29 3.68
C ALA A 93 0.73 -4.00 3.41
N SER A 94 1.91 -4.09 2.79
CA SER A 94 2.60 -2.92 2.29
C SER A 94 1.82 -2.25 1.17
N SER A 95 1.79 -0.92 1.16
CA SER A 95 1.18 -0.13 0.09
C SER A 95 1.88 -0.36 -1.26
N LEU A 96 3.19 -0.59 -1.28
CA LEU A 96 3.93 -0.93 -2.49
C LEU A 96 3.55 -2.32 -3.00
N LYS A 97 3.38 -3.31 -2.11
CA LYS A 97 2.86 -4.63 -2.51
C LYS A 97 1.48 -4.53 -3.13
N LEU A 98 0.56 -3.78 -2.50
CA LEU A 98 -0.79 -3.59 -3.05
C LEU A 98 -0.78 -2.91 -4.42
N GLN A 99 0.13 -1.95 -4.65
CA GLN A 99 0.34 -1.35 -5.97
C GLN A 99 0.88 -2.37 -6.98
N ALA A 100 1.87 -3.19 -6.59
CA ALA A 100 2.44 -4.20 -7.48
C ALA A 100 1.39 -5.21 -7.99
N LEU A 101 0.34 -5.48 -7.21
CA LEU A 101 -0.75 -6.37 -7.60
C LEU A 101 -1.57 -5.87 -8.80
N LEU A 102 -1.41 -4.62 -9.22
CA LEU A 102 -2.01 -4.11 -10.45
C LEU A 102 -1.48 -4.82 -11.69
N GLU A 103 -0.22 -5.27 -11.66
CA GLU A 103 0.45 -5.98 -12.76
C GLU A 103 0.81 -7.43 -12.39
N PHE A 104 0.02 -8.05 -11.50
CA PHE A 104 0.28 -9.40 -10.98
C PHE A 104 0.34 -10.50 -12.04
N GLU A 105 -0.26 -10.28 -13.20
CA GLU A 105 -0.21 -11.22 -14.33
C GLU A 105 0.96 -10.92 -15.29
N SER A 106 1.78 -9.90 -14.99
CA SER A 106 2.91 -9.51 -15.82
C SER A 106 4.08 -10.51 -15.66
N ASN A 107 4.77 -10.76 -16.76
CA ASN A 107 6.05 -11.49 -16.78
C ASN A 107 7.26 -10.54 -16.66
N LYS A 108 7.02 -9.22 -16.57
CA LYS A 108 8.03 -8.17 -16.40
C LYS A 108 8.30 -7.95 -14.90
N LEU A 109 9.41 -7.31 -14.58
CA LEU A 109 9.61 -6.73 -13.26
C LEU A 109 8.56 -5.63 -13.01
N ILE A 110 7.96 -5.63 -11.84
CA ILE A 110 6.94 -4.68 -11.42
C ILE A 110 7.58 -3.69 -10.46
N VAL A 111 7.51 -2.41 -10.79
CA VAL A 111 8.16 -1.33 -10.05
C VAL A 111 7.09 -0.39 -9.48
N PRO A 112 6.49 -0.71 -8.32
CA PRO A 112 5.65 0.23 -7.61
C PRO A 112 6.49 1.38 -7.06
N LEU A 113 5.98 2.61 -7.18
CA LEU A 113 6.63 3.77 -6.59
C LEU A 113 5.64 4.84 -6.11
N ILE A 114 6.06 5.54 -5.06
CA ILE A 114 5.37 6.69 -4.47
C ILE A 114 6.39 7.84 -4.37
N ASP A 115 6.05 9.03 -4.83
CA ASP A 115 6.91 10.21 -4.75
C ASP A 115 7.19 10.60 -3.28
N ALA A 116 8.42 10.43 -2.84
CA ALA A 116 8.90 10.83 -1.53
C ALA A 116 9.52 12.24 -1.51
N ARG A 117 9.34 13.01 -2.60
CA ARG A 117 9.86 14.36 -2.86
C ARG A 117 11.38 14.43 -2.97
N ARG A 118 11.89 15.59 -3.45
CA ARG A 118 13.34 15.88 -3.58
C ARG A 118 14.10 14.81 -4.37
N ASN A 119 13.53 14.34 -5.49
CA ASN A 119 14.07 13.28 -6.35
C ASN A 119 14.26 11.92 -5.66
N ASN A 120 13.44 11.65 -4.65
CA ASN A 120 13.42 10.36 -4.00
C ASN A 120 12.01 9.74 -4.11
N VAL A 121 11.97 8.43 -4.00
CA VAL A 121 10.76 7.62 -4.06
C VAL A 121 10.77 6.58 -2.95
N PHE A 122 9.59 6.21 -2.47
CA PHE A 122 9.40 4.90 -1.87
C PHE A 122 9.16 3.94 -3.01
N ALA A 123 9.97 2.91 -3.13
CA ALA A 123 9.89 1.96 -4.22
C ALA A 123 10.32 0.56 -3.80
N ALA A 124 10.00 -0.39 -4.63
CA ALA A 124 10.49 -1.76 -4.61
C ALA A 124 10.52 -2.29 -6.05
N VAL A 125 11.12 -3.45 -6.26
CA VAL A 125 10.99 -4.19 -7.51
C VAL A 125 10.52 -5.60 -7.19
N TYR A 126 9.43 -6.01 -7.81
CA TYR A 126 8.86 -7.34 -7.64
C TYR A 126 8.84 -8.11 -8.94
N LYS A 127 8.78 -9.41 -8.82
CA LYS A 127 8.52 -10.37 -9.89
C LYS A 127 7.43 -11.33 -9.47
N VAL A 128 6.62 -11.77 -10.39
CA VAL A 128 5.63 -12.82 -10.10
C VAL A 128 6.20 -14.17 -10.53
N GLU A 129 6.39 -15.04 -9.55
CA GLU A 129 6.83 -16.41 -9.79
C GLU A 129 5.90 -17.41 -9.08
N ASN A 130 5.42 -18.42 -9.78
CA ASN A 130 4.50 -19.43 -9.23
C ASN A 130 3.30 -18.81 -8.48
N LYS A 131 2.71 -17.74 -9.05
CA LYS A 131 1.61 -16.97 -8.44
C LYS A 131 1.95 -16.34 -7.09
N LYS A 132 3.20 -16.07 -6.84
CA LYS A 132 3.69 -15.34 -5.66
C LYS A 132 4.42 -14.08 -6.08
N LEU A 133 4.26 -13.03 -5.30
CA LEU A 133 5.01 -11.79 -5.46
C LEU A 133 6.35 -11.93 -4.76
N ILE A 134 7.43 -12.00 -5.54
CA ILE A 134 8.81 -12.14 -5.05
C ILE A 134 9.48 -10.78 -5.12
N GLU A 135 10.15 -10.40 -4.03
CA GLU A 135 10.88 -9.15 -3.93
C GLU A 135 12.27 -9.31 -4.58
N VAL A 136 12.55 -8.50 -5.60
CA VAL A 136 13.83 -8.44 -6.33
C VAL A 136 14.69 -7.29 -5.82
N LEU A 137 14.07 -6.14 -5.53
CA LEU A 137 14.66 -5.04 -4.79
C LEU A 137 13.75 -4.72 -3.60
N GLN A 138 14.35 -4.69 -2.42
CA GLN A 138 13.64 -4.47 -1.15
C GLN A 138 12.85 -3.16 -1.13
N GLU A 139 11.74 -3.14 -0.41
CA GLU A 139 11.00 -1.92 -0.15
C GLU A 139 11.84 -0.94 0.67
N ASP A 140 12.16 0.22 0.08
CA ASP A 140 12.92 1.25 0.79
C ASP A 140 12.69 2.65 0.19
N TYR A 141 13.38 3.62 0.77
CA TYR A 141 13.48 4.99 0.32
C TYR A 141 14.73 5.14 -0.58
N TYR A 142 14.51 5.23 -1.89
CA TYR A 142 15.57 5.35 -2.90
C TYR A 142 15.61 6.74 -3.51
N SER A 143 16.79 7.21 -3.90
CA SER A 143 16.88 8.26 -4.90
C SER A 143 16.44 7.72 -6.26
N LEU A 144 15.92 8.60 -7.12
CA LEU A 144 15.58 8.20 -8.49
C LEU A 144 16.80 7.70 -9.27
N GLU A 145 17.99 8.19 -8.94
CA GLU A 145 19.25 7.75 -9.53
C GLU A 145 19.57 6.30 -9.15
N GLU A 146 19.49 5.95 -7.86
CA GLU A 146 19.71 4.58 -7.37
C GLU A 146 18.73 3.60 -8.02
N LEU A 147 17.43 3.93 -8.03
CA LEU A 147 16.42 3.09 -8.66
C LEU A 147 16.68 2.91 -10.16
N ASN A 148 16.96 4.00 -10.87
CA ASN A 148 17.25 3.95 -12.30
C ASN A 148 18.54 3.15 -12.61
N ASN A 149 19.58 3.26 -11.77
CA ASN A 149 20.81 2.48 -11.94
C ASN A 149 20.56 1.00 -11.69
N PHE A 150 19.78 0.64 -10.68
CA PHE A 150 19.36 -0.73 -10.46
C PHE A 150 18.64 -1.32 -11.68
N LEU A 151 17.65 -0.59 -12.24
CA LEU A 151 16.87 -1.04 -13.38
C LEU A 151 17.69 -1.13 -14.68
N LYS A 152 18.64 -0.21 -14.90
CA LYS A 152 19.57 -0.25 -16.06
C LYS A 152 20.50 -1.46 -16.03
N ASN A 153 20.92 -1.87 -14.83
CA ASN A 153 21.84 -3.00 -14.66
C ASN A 153 21.09 -4.35 -14.64
N ASN A 154 19.79 -4.34 -14.80
CA ASN A 154 18.98 -5.53 -14.89
C ASN A 154 18.49 -5.70 -16.33
N ASP A 155 18.76 -6.88 -16.93
CA ASP A 155 18.41 -7.18 -18.32
C ASP A 155 16.92 -7.49 -18.52
N GLU A 156 16.13 -7.58 -17.44
CA GLU A 156 14.71 -7.88 -17.52
C GLU A 156 13.89 -6.63 -17.88
N GLN A 157 12.86 -6.80 -18.68
CA GLN A 157 11.88 -5.74 -18.93
C GLN A 157 11.11 -5.42 -17.64
N PHE A 158 10.72 -4.18 -17.47
CA PHE A 158 9.98 -3.73 -16.30
C PHE A 158 8.79 -2.84 -16.66
N VAL A 159 7.86 -2.72 -15.72
CA VAL A 159 6.68 -1.86 -15.79
C VAL A 159 6.54 -1.08 -14.50
N TYR A 160 6.33 0.23 -14.62
CA TYR A 160 6.03 1.06 -13.45
C TYR A 160 4.55 0.98 -13.09
N VAL A 161 4.25 0.99 -11.80
CA VAL A 161 2.89 1.08 -11.27
C VAL A 161 2.79 2.13 -10.16
N GLY A 162 1.70 2.91 -10.19
CA GLY A 162 1.42 3.94 -9.20
C GLY A 162 1.05 5.29 -9.80
N ARG A 163 0.44 6.14 -8.98
CA ARG A 163 -0.14 7.43 -9.42
C ARG A 163 0.91 8.49 -9.73
N ASP A 164 2.03 8.45 -9.03
CA ASP A 164 3.07 9.48 -9.16
C ASP A 164 3.95 9.34 -10.39
N ILE A 165 3.80 8.26 -11.16
CA ILE A 165 4.60 8.00 -12.37
C ILE A 165 4.44 9.13 -13.39
N LYS A 166 3.20 9.63 -13.60
CA LYS A 166 2.95 10.76 -14.50
C LYS A 166 3.76 11.99 -14.12
N LYS A 167 3.88 12.27 -12.82
CA LYS A 167 4.62 13.40 -12.28
C LYS A 167 6.13 13.23 -12.42
N LEU A 168 6.61 11.99 -12.35
CA LEU A 168 8.04 11.66 -12.36
C LEU A 168 8.54 11.24 -13.75
N LYS A 169 7.68 11.22 -14.78
CA LYS A 169 7.93 10.65 -16.11
C LYS A 169 9.25 11.07 -16.74
N GLU A 170 9.62 12.35 -16.64
CA GLU A 170 10.86 12.88 -17.22
C GLU A 170 12.13 12.41 -16.50
N LYS A 171 12.00 11.88 -15.30
CA LYS A 171 13.11 11.43 -14.44
C LYS A 171 13.24 9.92 -14.36
N LEU A 172 12.25 9.22 -14.86
CA LEU A 172 12.20 7.76 -14.90
C LEU A 172 12.74 7.24 -16.23
N LEU A 173 13.22 6.02 -16.26
CA LEU A 173 13.54 5.32 -17.50
C LEU A 173 12.27 5.12 -18.32
N LEU A 174 12.45 5.00 -19.66
CA LEU A 174 11.32 4.69 -20.55
C LEU A 174 10.82 3.27 -20.25
N ALA A 175 9.56 3.17 -19.84
CA ALA A 175 8.85 1.92 -19.63
C ALA A 175 7.34 2.14 -19.76
N GLU A 176 6.61 1.05 -19.93
CA GLU A 176 5.16 1.09 -19.92
C GLU A 176 4.63 1.50 -18.55
N ASN A 177 3.51 2.20 -18.55
CA ASN A 177 2.71 2.47 -17.37
C ASN A 177 1.23 2.38 -17.76
N ASN A 178 0.58 1.34 -17.29
CA ASN A 178 -0.79 1.06 -17.70
C ASN A 178 -1.81 1.23 -16.57
N LYS A 179 -1.39 1.15 -15.30
CA LYS A 179 -2.30 1.12 -14.16
C LYS A 179 -1.78 1.98 -13.02
N ASN A 180 -2.62 2.89 -12.56
CA ASN A 180 -2.23 3.92 -11.60
C ASN A 180 -2.98 3.86 -10.27
N GLU A 181 -4.18 3.30 -10.24
CA GLU A 181 -5.04 3.32 -9.06
C GLU A 181 -4.98 1.99 -8.33
N VAL A 182 -4.48 2.03 -7.12
CA VAL A 182 -4.43 0.85 -6.25
C VAL A 182 -5.85 0.32 -6.00
N SER A 183 -5.96 -1.00 -5.89
CA SER A 183 -7.22 -1.67 -5.57
C SER A 183 -7.03 -2.54 -4.32
N ALA A 184 -7.76 -2.20 -3.25
CA ALA A 184 -7.78 -2.99 -2.03
C ALA A 184 -8.27 -4.42 -2.29
N ALA A 185 -9.14 -4.62 -3.26
CA ALA A 185 -9.65 -5.94 -3.66
C ALA A 185 -8.54 -6.88 -4.16
N ASN A 186 -7.46 -6.35 -4.73
CA ASN A 186 -6.35 -7.16 -5.22
C ASN A 186 -5.61 -7.93 -4.11
N VAL A 187 -5.80 -7.56 -2.85
CA VAL A 187 -5.18 -8.26 -1.71
C VAL A 187 -5.45 -9.76 -1.71
N VAL A 188 -6.54 -10.21 -2.33
CA VAL A 188 -6.88 -11.64 -2.49
C VAL A 188 -5.75 -12.44 -3.15
N LYS A 189 -4.93 -11.81 -3.99
CA LYS A 189 -3.81 -12.44 -4.70
C LYS A 189 -2.63 -12.80 -3.77
N ILE A 190 -2.55 -12.15 -2.61
CA ILE A 190 -1.47 -12.33 -1.61
C ILE A 190 -2.03 -12.64 -0.22
N TYR A 191 -3.30 -12.97 -0.11
CA TYR A 191 -4.00 -13.13 1.17
C TYR A 191 -3.27 -14.04 2.15
N ASP A 192 -2.75 -15.18 1.68
CA ASP A 192 -2.06 -16.18 2.50
C ASP A 192 -0.68 -15.72 3.00
N SER A 193 -0.14 -14.66 2.41
CA SER A 193 1.15 -14.07 2.78
C SER A 193 1.03 -12.83 3.67
N LEU A 194 -0.19 -12.43 4.03
CA LEU A 194 -0.41 -11.27 4.90
C LEU A 194 0.06 -11.55 6.33
N GLU A 195 0.75 -10.59 6.90
CA GLU A 195 1.20 -10.65 8.28
C GLU A 195 0.04 -10.34 9.25
N ILE A 196 -0.15 -11.20 10.27
CA ILE A 196 -1.05 -10.93 11.38
C ILE A 196 -0.27 -10.12 12.42
N VAL A 197 -0.80 -8.98 12.78
CA VAL A 197 -0.20 -8.09 13.77
C VAL A 197 -1.11 -7.91 14.98
N ASP A 198 -0.49 -7.69 16.14
CA ASP A 198 -1.25 -7.24 17.29
C ASP A 198 -1.82 -5.84 17.03
N SER A 199 -3.14 -5.69 17.15
CA SER A 199 -3.81 -4.41 16.90
C SER A 199 -3.29 -3.27 17.77
N TYR A 200 -2.85 -3.54 19.01
CA TYR A 200 -2.25 -2.52 19.88
C TYR A 200 -0.90 -2.03 19.35
N ASN A 201 -0.08 -2.94 18.81
CA ASN A 201 1.29 -2.66 18.38
C ASN A 201 1.44 -2.30 16.90
N MET A 202 0.38 -2.41 16.09
CA MET A 202 0.45 -2.04 14.68
C MET A 202 0.95 -0.59 14.52
N LYS A 203 1.98 -0.41 13.72
CA LYS A 203 2.58 0.89 13.38
C LYS A 203 2.61 1.08 11.87
N PRO A 204 2.46 2.33 11.38
CA PRO A 204 2.78 2.63 10.00
C PRO A 204 4.25 2.32 9.68
N GLN A 205 4.51 1.84 8.48
CA GLN A 205 5.85 1.60 7.97
C GLN A 205 6.46 2.91 7.50
N TYR A 206 7.44 3.40 8.27
CA TYR A 206 8.18 4.60 7.93
C TYR A 206 9.53 4.22 7.32
N LEU A 207 9.63 4.17 5.98
CA LEU A 207 10.90 3.89 5.27
C LEU A 207 11.85 5.10 5.27
N ARG A 208 11.38 6.27 5.72
CA ARG A 208 12.19 7.47 5.86
C ARG A 208 12.11 7.99 7.28
N LYS A 209 13.26 8.18 7.91
CA LYS A 209 13.36 8.88 9.19
C LYS A 209 12.86 10.31 9.06
N THR A 210 12.18 10.80 10.08
CA THR A 210 11.77 12.21 10.15
C THR A 210 12.99 13.13 10.17
N GLU A 211 12.82 14.39 9.85
CA GLU A 211 13.91 15.38 9.88
C GLU A 211 14.51 15.49 11.28
N ALA A 212 13.68 15.49 12.30
CA ALA A 212 14.10 15.51 13.70
C ALA A 212 14.91 14.26 14.12
N GLU A 213 14.53 13.06 13.67
CA GLU A 213 15.30 11.84 13.92
C GLU A 213 16.67 11.86 13.24
N ARG A 214 16.77 12.45 12.05
CA ARG A 214 18.05 12.62 11.34
C ARG A 214 18.95 13.65 11.99
N GLU A 215 18.41 14.77 12.48
CA GLU A 215 19.15 15.77 13.23
C GLU A 215 19.70 15.21 14.54
N LEU A 216 18.88 14.46 15.29
CA LEU A 216 19.30 13.78 16.52
C LEU A 216 20.42 12.76 16.30
N GLU A 217 20.43 12.06 15.16
CA GLU A 217 21.52 11.13 14.82
C GLU A 217 22.80 11.86 14.43
N ASN A 218 22.68 12.96 13.68
CA ASN A 218 23.82 13.78 13.32
C ASN A 218 24.49 14.44 14.54
N ASP A 219 23.69 14.81 15.55
CA ASP A 219 24.22 15.40 16.80
C ASP A 219 24.85 14.35 17.73
N LYS A 220 24.43 13.08 17.65
CA LYS A 220 25.06 11.96 18.38
C LYS A 220 26.38 11.49 17.76
N ASN A 221 26.63 11.83 16.51
CA ASN A 221 27.84 11.46 15.76
C ASN A 221 28.87 12.60 15.71
N LYS A 222 28.62 13.72 16.38
CA LYS A 222 29.56 14.81 16.65
C LYS A 222 30.13 14.70 18.05
#